data_e5b517474f12678484db288ae54e8621
#
_entry.id   e5b517474f12678484db288ae54e8621
#
_cell.length_a   1.000
_cell.length_b   1.000
_cell.length_c   1.000
_cell.angle_alpha   90.00
_cell.angle_beta   90.00
_cell.angle_gamma   90.00
#
_symmetry.space_group_name_H-M   'P 1'
#
loop_
_entity.id
_entity.type
_entity.pdbx_description
1 polymer ?
#
loop_
_entity_poly.entity_id
_entity_poly.type
_entity_poly.pdbx_seq_one_letter_code
_entity_poly.pdbx_strand_id
1 'polypeptide(L)'
;YRKYCDGIMNSGIIVEDFSNPKISIIDESQEVLNLKLDYTAGTNGSEVSEIEAYLMHNFERQNISYTWNEEDWTFDININFSAISYERGKYTLNVQALDLEGRKSNALSYPFWFEEDSFDWNGALIYMIMTDRFINGNTSNDPEPLQDASQGADWFGGDFAGVISMLESGYFQDLGVSALWLT
;
A
#
# COMPACT_ATOMS: atom_id res chain seq x y z
N TYR A 1 12.90 -4.79 3.77
CA TYR A 1 11.60 -4.56 3.10
C TYR A 1 11.73 -4.56 1.57
N ARG A 2 12.84 -4.06 1.00
CA ARG A 2 13.10 -4.03 -0.46
C ARG A 2 13.12 -5.40 -1.14
N LYS A 3 13.55 -6.47 -0.44
CA LYS A 3 13.65 -7.82 -1.03
C LYS A 3 12.31 -8.57 -1.15
N TYR A 4 11.26 -8.12 -0.47
CA TYR A 4 9.95 -8.80 -0.50
C TYR A 4 9.03 -8.32 -1.62
N CYS A 5 9.20 -7.10 -2.13
CA CYS A 5 8.40 -6.60 -3.24
C CYS A 5 8.82 -7.19 -4.59
N ASP A 6 10.12 -7.49 -4.79
CA ASP A 6 10.62 -8.10 -6.02
C ASP A 6 10.15 -9.56 -6.23
N GLY A 7 9.74 -10.26 -5.16
CA GLY A 7 9.35 -11.66 -5.22
C GLY A 7 7.86 -11.94 -5.41
N ILE A 8 6.97 -11.01 -5.13
CA ILE A 8 5.51 -11.21 -5.17
C ILE A 8 4.90 -10.80 -6.50
N MET A 9 5.59 -10.01 -7.30
CA MET A 9 5.09 -9.52 -8.59
C MET A 9 5.25 -10.53 -9.74
N ASN A 10 5.85 -11.70 -9.49
CA ASN A 10 6.09 -12.74 -10.51
C ASN A 10 5.08 -13.89 -10.50
N SER A 11 3.96 -13.82 -9.78
CA SER A 11 2.91 -14.83 -9.89
C SER A 11 1.87 -14.45 -10.93
N GLY A 12 2.22 -14.70 -12.16
CA GLY A 12 1.41 -15.23 -13.26
C GLY A 12 0.12 -14.53 -13.64
N ILE A 13 0.11 -13.80 -14.62
CA ILE A 13 -0.52 -14.04 -15.93
C ILE A 13 0.45 -13.38 -16.90
N ILE A 14 1.29 -14.17 -17.50
CA ILE A 14 2.05 -13.75 -18.67
C ILE A 14 1.02 -13.55 -19.77
N VAL A 15 0.55 -12.33 -19.93
CA VAL A 15 0.07 -11.91 -21.24
C VAL A 15 1.34 -11.81 -22.05
N GLU A 16 1.53 -12.68 -23.02
CA GLU A 16 2.77 -12.90 -23.79
C GLU A 16 3.32 -11.64 -24.48
N ASP A 17 2.71 -10.47 -24.33
CA ASP A 17 2.98 -9.26 -25.08
C ASP A 17 3.47 -8.05 -24.29
N PHE A 18 3.62 -8.12 -22.96
CA PHE A 18 4.10 -7.01 -22.14
C PHE A 18 5.16 -7.44 -21.12
N SER A 19 6.33 -6.84 -21.19
CA SER A 19 7.27 -6.87 -20.06
C SER A 19 6.89 -5.79 -19.05
N ASN A 20 7.02 -6.13 -17.76
CA ASN A 20 6.69 -5.21 -16.67
C ASN A 20 7.62 -3.99 -16.69
N PRO A 21 7.11 -2.79 -16.45
CA PRO A 21 7.96 -1.66 -16.17
C PRO A 21 8.81 -1.97 -14.93
N LYS A 22 10.09 -1.59 -15.00
CA LYS A 22 11.02 -1.70 -13.88
C LYS A 22 11.11 -0.36 -13.17
N ILE A 23 10.99 -0.40 -11.85
CA ILE A 23 11.21 0.78 -11.02
C ILE A 23 12.65 0.81 -10.56
N SER A 24 13.34 1.93 -10.79
CA SER A 24 14.56 2.24 -10.05
C SER A 24 14.34 3.48 -9.20
N ILE A 25 14.56 3.35 -7.89
CA ILE A 25 14.54 4.49 -6.97
C ILE A 25 15.87 5.20 -7.13
N ILE A 26 15.81 6.49 -7.49
CA ILE A 26 17.00 7.29 -7.74
C ILE A 26 17.41 8.09 -6.48
N ASP A 27 16.45 8.50 -5.65
CA ASP A 27 16.70 9.26 -4.42
C ASP A 27 15.75 8.82 -3.31
N GLU A 28 16.26 8.79 -2.07
CA GLU A 28 15.53 8.36 -0.87
C GLU A 28 15.34 9.48 0.14
N SER A 29 15.39 10.73 -0.28
CA SER A 29 15.06 11.78 0.66
C SER A 29 13.60 11.68 1.09
N GLN A 30 13.31 11.83 2.39
CA GLN A 30 11.95 11.70 2.91
C GLN A 30 10.98 12.78 2.42
N GLU A 31 11.51 13.90 1.93
CA GLU A 31 10.72 15.03 1.44
C GLU A 31 10.41 14.94 -0.05
N VAL A 32 11.19 14.17 -0.79
CA VAL A 32 11.06 14.03 -2.25
C VAL A 32 11.15 12.57 -2.64
N LEU A 33 10.10 12.05 -3.24
CA LEU A 33 10.09 10.73 -3.86
C LEU A 33 10.37 10.88 -5.36
N ASN A 34 11.54 10.46 -5.79
CA ASN A 34 11.93 10.40 -7.19
C ASN A 34 11.94 8.96 -7.67
N LEU A 35 11.14 8.67 -8.67
CA LEU A 35 11.06 7.35 -9.30
C LEU A 35 11.30 7.48 -10.79
N LYS A 36 12.20 6.65 -11.30
CA LYS A 36 12.35 6.43 -12.73
C LYS A 36 11.77 5.08 -13.10
N LEU A 37 10.85 5.06 -14.04
CA LEU A 37 10.13 3.88 -14.49
C LEU A 37 10.49 3.60 -15.94
N ASP A 38 10.91 2.37 -16.21
CA ASP A 38 11.19 1.91 -17.56
C ASP A 38 9.91 1.32 -18.18
N TYR A 39 9.62 1.70 -19.41
CA TYR A 39 8.59 1.07 -20.21
C TYR A 39 9.23 0.15 -21.24
N THR A 40 8.81 -1.08 -21.28
CA THR A 40 9.17 -2.02 -22.33
C THR A 40 7.95 -2.29 -23.19
N ALA A 41 8.04 -2.03 -24.48
CA ALA A 41 6.96 -2.31 -25.41
C ALA A 41 6.62 -3.80 -25.49
N GLY A 42 5.37 -4.08 -25.74
CA GLY A 42 4.90 -5.42 -26.05
C GLY A 42 5.37 -5.92 -27.44
N THR A 43 4.88 -7.07 -27.84
CA THR A 43 5.11 -7.65 -29.16
C THR A 43 4.71 -6.66 -30.24
N ASN A 44 5.37 -6.29 -31.17
CA ASN A 44 5.21 -5.27 -32.21
C ASN A 44 5.75 -3.88 -31.85
N GLY A 45 6.36 -3.67 -30.69
CA GLY A 45 7.06 -2.43 -30.35
C GLY A 45 6.14 -1.21 -30.29
N SER A 46 4.89 -1.39 -29.85
CA SER A 46 3.93 -0.28 -29.76
C SER A 46 4.34 0.75 -28.71
N GLU A 47 4.31 2.01 -29.10
CA GLU A 47 4.64 3.14 -28.23
C GLU A 47 3.54 3.39 -27.20
N VAL A 48 3.90 4.11 -26.13
CA VAL A 48 2.97 4.54 -25.10
C VAL A 48 2.03 5.62 -25.65
N SER A 49 0.74 5.44 -25.47
CA SER A 49 -0.28 6.44 -25.79
C SER A 49 -0.68 7.27 -24.56
N GLU A 50 -0.73 6.64 -23.39
CA GLU A 50 -1.16 7.26 -22.14
C GLU A 50 -0.48 6.59 -20.94
N ILE A 51 -0.17 7.37 -19.93
CA ILE A 51 0.26 6.88 -18.62
C ILE A 51 -0.71 7.40 -17.58
N GLU A 52 -1.37 6.48 -16.90
CA GLU A 52 -2.19 6.78 -15.75
C GLU A 52 -1.31 6.69 -14.51
N ALA A 53 -1.09 7.82 -13.81
CA ALA A 53 -0.29 7.90 -12.59
C ALA A 53 -1.04 8.67 -11.51
N TYR A 54 -1.24 8.06 -10.34
CA TYR A 54 -1.95 8.67 -9.23
C TYR A 54 -1.51 8.14 -7.88
N LEU A 55 -1.68 8.98 -6.86
CA LEU A 55 -1.56 8.62 -5.45
C LEU A 55 -2.93 8.25 -4.88
N MET A 56 -2.91 7.25 -4.00
CA MET A 56 -4.03 6.95 -3.11
C MET A 56 -3.60 7.24 -1.67
N HIS A 57 -4.40 8.02 -0.95
CA HIS A 57 -4.26 8.30 0.47
C HIS A 57 -5.67 8.42 1.09
N ASN A 58 -5.92 7.73 2.20
CA ASN A 58 -7.23 7.73 2.90
C ASN A 58 -8.43 7.53 1.95
N PHE A 59 -8.31 6.60 0.98
CA PHE A 59 -9.30 6.32 -0.07
C PHE A 59 -9.52 7.45 -1.08
N GLU A 60 -8.77 8.55 -1.00
CA GLU A 60 -8.80 9.62 -1.97
C GLU A 60 -7.74 9.40 -3.04
N ARG A 61 -8.11 9.72 -4.29
CA ARG A 61 -7.24 9.64 -5.45
C ARG A 61 -6.78 11.04 -5.85
N GLN A 62 -5.46 11.21 -6.01
CA GLN A 62 -4.83 12.40 -6.53
C GLN A 62 -3.98 12.05 -7.75
N ASN A 63 -4.34 12.57 -8.92
CA ASN A 63 -3.51 12.41 -10.11
C ASN A 63 -2.20 13.18 -9.94
N ILE A 64 -1.12 12.57 -10.39
CA ILE A 64 0.22 13.16 -10.35
C ILE A 64 0.77 13.35 -11.77
N SER A 65 1.67 14.31 -11.91
CA SER A 65 2.38 14.53 -13.15
C SER A 65 3.59 13.62 -13.28
N TYR A 66 3.95 13.31 -14.51
CA TYR A 66 5.15 12.58 -14.87
C TYR A 66 5.84 13.27 -16.05
N THR A 67 7.11 12.98 -16.25
CA THR A 67 7.87 13.41 -17.43
C THR A 67 8.21 12.19 -18.26
N TRP A 68 7.73 12.14 -19.51
CA TRP A 68 8.06 11.08 -20.45
C TRP A 68 9.33 11.39 -21.21
N ASN A 69 10.24 10.42 -21.32
CA ASN A 69 11.47 10.49 -22.11
C ASN A 69 11.37 9.47 -23.25
N GLU A 70 11.17 9.97 -24.48
CA GLU A 70 11.03 9.16 -25.66
C GLU A 70 12.33 8.46 -26.09
N GLU A 71 13.49 9.03 -25.76
CA GLU A 71 14.78 8.45 -26.17
C GLU A 71 15.08 7.15 -25.43
N ASP A 72 14.77 7.13 -24.13
CA ASP A 72 15.09 6.01 -23.24
C ASP A 72 13.87 5.13 -22.96
N TRP A 73 12.67 5.52 -23.38
CA TRP A 73 11.39 4.88 -23.05
C TRP A 73 11.17 4.80 -21.54
N THR A 74 11.51 5.89 -20.86
CA THR A 74 11.36 6.02 -19.42
C THR A 74 10.40 7.12 -19.06
N PHE A 75 9.86 7.08 -17.87
CA PHE A 75 9.16 8.22 -17.29
C PHE A 75 9.55 8.43 -15.85
N ASP A 76 9.70 9.73 -15.52
CA ASP A 76 10.10 10.18 -14.20
C ASP A 76 8.88 10.72 -13.46
N ILE A 77 8.72 10.27 -12.23
CA ILE A 77 7.74 10.75 -11.27
C ILE A 77 8.50 11.42 -10.14
N ASN A 78 8.20 12.69 -9.91
CA ASN A 78 8.77 13.47 -8.81
C ASN A 78 7.63 13.96 -7.92
N ILE A 79 7.61 13.55 -6.66
CA ILE A 79 6.63 13.96 -5.67
C ILE A 79 7.36 14.69 -4.56
N ASN A 80 7.17 16.00 -4.50
CA ASN A 80 7.73 16.86 -3.45
C ASN A 80 6.66 17.09 -2.38
N PHE A 81 6.76 16.41 -1.27
CA PHE A 81 5.81 16.49 -0.16
C PHE A 81 5.89 17.81 0.62
N SER A 82 7.02 18.55 0.51
CA SER A 82 7.16 19.86 1.13
C SER A 82 6.48 20.99 0.35
N ALA A 83 6.30 20.81 -0.97
CA ALA A 83 5.73 21.83 -1.85
C ALA A 83 4.20 21.91 -1.83
N ILE A 84 3.54 20.84 -1.38
CA ILE A 84 2.09 20.71 -1.29
C ILE A 84 1.79 20.25 0.13
N SER A 85 0.69 20.70 0.71
CA SER A 85 0.25 20.26 2.06
C SER A 85 -0.25 18.81 2.01
N TYR A 86 0.67 17.88 1.79
CA TYR A 86 0.38 16.45 1.95
C TYR A 86 0.21 16.12 3.44
N GLU A 87 -0.83 15.38 3.74
CA GLU A 87 -1.00 14.82 5.08
C GLU A 87 0.01 13.69 5.30
N ARG A 88 0.44 13.51 6.55
CA ARG A 88 1.31 12.38 6.91
C ARG A 88 0.55 11.07 6.87
N GLY A 89 1.23 10.00 6.55
CA GLY A 89 0.66 8.67 6.54
C GLY A 89 1.04 7.83 5.33
N LYS A 90 0.30 6.77 5.10
CA LYS A 90 0.51 5.84 4.02
C LYS A 90 -0.03 6.38 2.70
N TYR A 91 0.82 6.35 1.70
CA TYR A 91 0.47 6.59 0.30
C TYR A 91 0.69 5.33 -0.54
N THR A 92 -0.06 5.20 -1.61
CA THR A 92 0.19 4.19 -2.62
C THR A 92 0.23 4.86 -3.98
N LEU A 93 1.40 4.85 -4.62
CA LEU A 93 1.53 5.26 -6.01
C LEU A 93 1.06 4.13 -6.91
N ASN A 94 0.12 4.43 -7.80
CA ASN A 94 -0.36 3.52 -8.82
C ASN A 94 -0.01 4.07 -10.19
N VAL A 95 0.58 3.21 -11.04
CA VAL A 95 0.98 3.57 -12.39
C VAL A 95 0.60 2.46 -13.35
N GLN A 96 0.02 2.83 -14.49
CA GLN A 96 -0.28 1.92 -15.59
C GLN A 96 -0.14 2.66 -16.91
N ALA A 97 0.51 2.04 -17.88
CA ALA A 97 0.63 2.56 -19.23
C ALA A 97 -0.42 1.92 -20.16
N LEU A 98 -0.83 2.68 -21.15
CA LEU A 98 -1.64 2.26 -22.29
C LEU A 98 -0.83 2.49 -23.56
N ASP A 99 -0.76 1.53 -24.46
CA ASP A 99 -0.09 1.68 -25.73
C ASP A 99 -1.03 2.19 -26.84
N LEU A 100 -0.47 2.48 -28.02
CA LEU A 100 -1.24 2.96 -29.17
C LEU A 100 -2.26 1.94 -29.72
N GLU A 101 -2.12 0.65 -29.37
CA GLU A 101 -3.05 -0.41 -29.72
C GLU A 101 -4.13 -0.62 -28.66
N GLY A 102 -4.15 0.18 -27.60
CA GLY A 102 -5.12 0.11 -26.49
C GLY A 102 -4.84 -1.01 -25.49
N ARG A 103 -3.62 -1.58 -25.48
CA ARG A 103 -3.23 -2.62 -24.53
C ARG A 103 -2.67 -1.99 -23.27
N LYS A 104 -3.06 -2.53 -22.13
CA LYS A 104 -2.60 -2.06 -20.83
C LYS A 104 -1.33 -2.80 -20.39
N SER A 105 -0.37 -2.07 -19.85
CA SER A 105 0.75 -2.65 -19.13
C SER A 105 0.28 -3.31 -17.82
N ASN A 106 1.17 -4.02 -17.15
CA ASN A 106 0.94 -4.39 -15.78
C ASN A 106 0.77 -3.14 -14.92
N ALA A 107 -0.18 -3.20 -14.01
CA ALA A 107 -0.33 -2.15 -13.00
C ALA A 107 0.80 -2.24 -11.99
N LEU A 108 1.46 -1.11 -11.75
CA LEU A 108 2.41 -0.94 -10.67
C LEU A 108 1.69 -0.35 -9.48
N SER A 109 1.85 -0.93 -8.31
CA SER A 109 1.38 -0.39 -7.05
C SER A 109 2.56 -0.31 -6.08
N TYR A 110 2.95 0.90 -5.71
CA TYR A 110 4.10 1.17 -4.87
C TYR A 110 3.66 1.86 -3.58
N PRO A 111 3.54 1.13 -2.46
CA PRO A 111 3.21 1.72 -1.16
C PRO A 111 4.44 2.35 -0.52
N PHE A 112 4.26 3.52 0.06
CA PHE A 112 5.27 4.21 0.86
C PHE A 112 4.60 5.02 1.97
N TRP A 113 5.41 5.50 2.91
CA TRP A 113 4.94 6.31 4.02
C TRP A 113 5.63 7.66 4.00
N PHE A 114 4.84 8.72 4.19
CA PHE A 114 5.35 10.06 4.45
C PHE A 114 5.18 10.34 5.94
N GLU A 115 6.28 10.28 6.69
CA GLU A 115 6.31 10.37 8.15
C GLU A 115 7.47 11.28 8.58
N GLU A 116 7.39 11.80 9.81
CA GLU A 116 8.45 12.63 10.38
C GLU A 116 9.68 11.79 10.69
N ASP A 117 9.45 10.63 11.28
CA ASP A 117 10.48 9.65 11.62
C ASP A 117 10.21 8.34 10.89
N SER A 118 11.24 7.75 10.31
CA SER A 118 11.14 6.44 9.67
C SER A 118 10.81 5.37 10.70
N PHE A 119 9.84 4.51 10.40
CA PHE A 119 9.54 3.35 11.23
C PHE A 119 10.74 2.40 11.30
N ASP A 120 11.18 2.08 12.51
CA ASP A 120 12.26 1.11 12.76
C ASP A 120 11.75 -0.11 13.53
N TRP A 121 11.90 -1.28 12.90
CA TRP A 121 11.53 -2.54 13.52
C TRP A 121 12.38 -2.94 14.72
N ASN A 122 13.62 -2.45 14.85
CA ASN A 122 14.50 -2.82 15.95
C ASN A 122 14.01 -2.29 17.29
N GLY A 123 13.32 -1.13 17.27
CA GLY A 123 12.72 -0.52 18.45
C GLY A 123 11.22 -0.76 18.59
N ALA A 124 10.60 -1.49 17.65
CA ALA A 124 9.15 -1.64 17.60
C ALA A 124 8.60 -2.57 18.68
N LEU A 125 7.58 -2.11 19.40
CA LEU A 125 6.74 -2.93 20.27
C LEU A 125 5.52 -3.41 19.48
N ILE A 126 5.46 -4.74 19.25
CA ILE A 126 4.34 -5.36 18.54
C ILE A 126 3.31 -5.86 19.57
N TYR A 127 2.06 -5.41 19.47
CA TYR A 127 0.95 -5.87 20.27
C TYR A 127 0.07 -6.82 19.46
N MET A 128 0.02 -8.09 19.87
CA MET A 128 -0.82 -9.09 19.21
C MET A 128 -2.24 -9.04 19.79
N ILE A 129 -3.23 -8.92 18.92
CA ILE A 129 -4.65 -8.92 19.28
C ILE A 129 -5.32 -10.15 18.66
N MET A 130 -5.86 -11.02 19.51
CA MET A 130 -6.86 -11.97 19.10
C MET A 130 -8.20 -11.23 19.09
N THR A 131 -8.67 -10.84 17.91
CA THR A 131 -9.76 -9.88 17.73
C THR A 131 -11.00 -10.27 18.51
N ASP A 132 -11.45 -11.51 18.38
CA ASP A 132 -12.62 -12.06 19.11
C ASP A 132 -12.49 -11.97 20.64
N ARG A 133 -11.26 -11.98 21.18
CA ARG A 133 -10.98 -12.00 22.63
C ARG A 133 -10.67 -10.63 23.20
N PHE A 134 -10.66 -9.58 22.40
CA PHE A 134 -10.20 -8.28 22.82
C PHE A 134 -11.34 -7.42 23.37
N ILE A 135 -12.05 -6.71 22.52
CA ILE A 135 -13.16 -5.84 22.92
C ILE A 135 -14.30 -5.98 21.91
N ASN A 136 -15.50 -6.21 22.43
CA ASN A 136 -16.74 -6.15 21.64
C ASN A 136 -17.16 -4.69 21.52
N GLY A 137 -16.95 -4.10 20.34
CA GLY A 137 -17.32 -2.71 20.02
C GLY A 137 -18.72 -2.59 19.41
N ASN A 138 -19.27 -3.69 18.88
CA ASN A 138 -20.59 -3.71 18.25
C ASN A 138 -21.31 -5.04 18.51
N THR A 139 -22.13 -5.07 19.53
CA THR A 139 -22.90 -6.27 19.92
C THR A 139 -23.96 -6.71 18.90
N SER A 140 -24.24 -5.90 17.88
CA SER A 140 -25.25 -6.24 16.86
C SER A 140 -24.74 -7.25 15.81
N ASN A 141 -23.44 -7.47 15.75
CA ASN A 141 -22.79 -8.44 14.85
C ASN A 141 -22.40 -9.75 15.57
N ASP A 142 -22.72 -9.88 16.85
CA ASP A 142 -22.42 -11.09 17.63
C ASP A 142 -23.19 -12.27 17.07
N PRO A 143 -22.54 -13.44 16.83
CA PRO A 143 -23.24 -14.65 16.49
C PRO A 143 -23.96 -15.24 17.70
N GLU A 144 -24.95 -16.07 17.43
CA GLU A 144 -25.57 -16.86 18.49
C GLU A 144 -24.54 -17.84 19.12
N PRO A 145 -24.56 -18.03 20.44
CA PRO A 145 -23.66 -18.95 21.10
C PRO A 145 -23.76 -20.38 20.53
N LEU A 146 -22.64 -21.08 20.45
CA LEU A 146 -22.60 -22.47 19.98
C LEU A 146 -23.17 -23.38 21.06
N GLN A 147 -24.20 -24.19 20.72
CA GLN A 147 -24.95 -24.97 21.68
C GLN A 147 -24.12 -26.06 22.43
N ASP A 148 -23.07 -26.58 21.79
CA ASP A 148 -22.23 -27.63 22.31
C ASP A 148 -20.79 -27.21 22.63
N ALA A 149 -20.49 -25.92 22.56
CA ALA A 149 -19.16 -25.42 22.86
C ALA A 149 -18.98 -25.18 24.37
N SER A 150 -17.79 -25.49 24.89
CA SER A 150 -17.42 -25.00 26.21
C SER A 150 -17.32 -23.49 26.21
N GLN A 151 -17.60 -22.81 27.32
CA GLN A 151 -17.58 -21.36 27.43
C GLN A 151 -16.24 -20.73 26.95
N GLY A 152 -15.11 -21.42 27.12
CA GLY A 152 -13.81 -20.94 26.65
C GLY A 152 -13.56 -21.12 25.16
N ALA A 153 -14.36 -21.94 24.46
CA ALA A 153 -14.25 -22.23 23.03
C ALA A 153 -15.31 -21.52 22.18
N ASP A 154 -16.25 -20.83 22.82
CA ASP A 154 -17.27 -20.04 22.16
C ASP A 154 -16.79 -18.64 21.80
N TRP A 155 -17.59 -17.88 21.08
CA TRP A 155 -17.33 -16.49 20.74
C TRP A 155 -17.27 -15.60 21.98
N PHE A 156 -16.39 -14.57 21.95
CA PHE A 156 -16.37 -13.52 22.96
C PHE A 156 -16.87 -12.19 22.41
N GLY A 157 -17.13 -12.12 21.11
CA GLY A 157 -17.74 -10.97 20.45
C GLY A 157 -16.79 -9.83 20.15
N GLY A 158 -15.50 -9.95 20.44
CA GLY A 158 -14.52 -8.94 20.07
C GLY A 158 -14.47 -8.73 18.57
N ASP A 159 -14.39 -7.46 18.13
CA ASP A 159 -14.48 -7.06 16.74
C ASP A 159 -13.55 -5.89 16.39
N PHE A 160 -13.51 -5.50 15.11
CA PHE A 160 -12.70 -4.36 14.68
C PHE A 160 -13.22 -3.03 15.20
N ALA A 161 -14.52 -2.89 15.50
CA ALA A 161 -15.04 -1.69 16.14
C ALA A 161 -14.43 -1.50 17.53
N GLY A 162 -14.26 -2.59 18.28
CA GLY A 162 -13.57 -2.58 19.57
C GLY A 162 -12.09 -2.23 19.44
N VAL A 163 -11.39 -2.77 18.42
CA VAL A 163 -9.98 -2.41 18.16
C VAL A 163 -9.86 -0.93 17.81
N ILE A 164 -10.73 -0.41 16.92
CA ILE A 164 -10.74 1.00 16.52
C ILE A 164 -10.98 1.91 17.73
N SER A 165 -11.94 1.57 18.59
CA SER A 165 -12.23 2.37 19.78
C SER A 165 -11.01 2.48 20.73
N MET A 166 -10.21 1.42 20.83
CA MET A 166 -8.98 1.43 21.62
C MET A 166 -7.84 2.22 20.97
N LEU A 167 -7.75 2.21 19.63
CA LEU A 167 -6.84 3.08 18.89
C LEU A 167 -7.19 4.56 19.13
N GLU A 168 -8.46 4.92 18.97
CA GLU A 168 -8.95 6.30 19.18
C GLU A 168 -8.79 6.78 20.62
N SER A 169 -8.86 5.87 21.59
CA SER A 169 -8.67 6.20 23.01
C SER A 169 -7.23 6.54 23.40
N GLY A 170 -6.24 6.26 22.52
CA GLY A 170 -4.82 6.39 22.84
C GLY A 170 -4.22 5.22 23.62
N TYR A 171 -4.98 4.16 23.89
CA TYR A 171 -4.51 3.02 24.70
C TYR A 171 -3.19 2.42 24.22
N PHE A 172 -3.06 2.19 22.93
CA PHE A 172 -1.83 1.61 22.35
C PHE A 172 -0.68 2.60 22.34
N GLN A 173 -0.98 3.89 22.17
CA GLN A 173 0.02 4.96 22.23
C GLN A 173 0.61 5.08 23.66
N ASP A 174 -0.24 5.04 24.67
CA ASP A 174 0.18 5.11 26.09
C ASP A 174 1.05 3.91 26.48
N LEU A 175 0.84 2.76 25.84
CA LEU A 175 1.66 1.56 26.00
C LEU A 175 2.96 1.60 25.17
N GLY A 176 3.15 2.58 24.29
CA GLY A 176 4.30 2.65 23.39
C GLY A 176 4.26 1.62 22.25
N VAL A 177 3.06 1.12 21.89
CA VAL A 177 2.89 0.15 20.81
C VAL A 177 3.15 0.81 19.47
N SER A 178 4.03 0.20 18.68
CA SER A 178 4.42 0.69 17.34
C SER A 178 3.74 -0.08 16.21
N ALA A 179 3.30 -1.31 16.46
CA ALA A 179 2.63 -2.14 15.47
C ALA A 179 1.58 -3.04 16.11
N LEU A 180 0.47 -3.27 15.41
CA LEU A 180 -0.56 -4.21 15.82
C LEU A 180 -0.52 -5.45 14.92
N TRP A 181 -0.61 -6.62 15.55
CA TRP A 181 -0.79 -7.90 14.87
C TRP A 181 -2.19 -8.43 15.18
N LEU A 182 -3.07 -8.41 14.20
CA LEU A 182 -4.45 -8.88 14.33
C LEU A 182 -4.56 -10.34 13.88
N THR A 183 -5.33 -11.14 14.64
CA THR A 183 -5.66 -12.55 14.29
C THR A 183 -7.17 -12.74 14.29
#